data_dab2fee456e33c2dd0d612ec59f5af1d
#
_entry.id   dab2fee456e33c2dd0d612ec59f5af1d
#
_cell.length_a   1.000
_cell.length_b   1.000
_cell.length_c   1.000
_cell.angle_alpha   90.00
_cell.angle_beta   90.00
_cell.angle_gamma   90.00
#
_symmetry.space_group_name_H-M   'P 1'
#
loop_
_entity.id
_entity.type
_entity.pdbx_description
1 polymer ?
#
loop_
_entity_poly.entity_id
_entity_poly.type
_entity_poly.pdbx_seq_one_letter_code
_entity_poly.pdbx_strand_id
1 'polypeptide(L)'
;MTEPTSLPPLMVAPNGARLTDDDHPAVPVTIPQIVETARKCAAAGAGAMHFHVRDAAKAHILDTGLNREALAELAVAVPGLHLQMTTETVGRYGPDDMRRLAREVVPPGVSIGVPEMIPSGQPSAEDAAFYHWLADTGIRTQHICYEPENLR
;
A
#
# COMPACT_ATOMS: atom_id res chain seq x y z
N MET A 1 20.31 -14.89 9.54
CA MET A 1 19.58 -13.76 8.90
C MET A 1 19.51 -14.10 7.43
N THR A 2 18.33 -14.44 6.92
CA THR A 2 18.12 -14.62 5.47
C THR A 2 18.23 -13.23 4.82
N GLU A 3 19.05 -13.11 3.78
CA GLU A 3 19.12 -11.89 2.99
C GLU A 3 17.70 -11.52 2.49
N PRO A 4 17.29 -10.25 2.57
CA PRO A 4 16.00 -9.86 2.04
C PRO A 4 15.99 -10.12 0.53
N THR A 5 15.08 -10.98 0.07
CA THR A 5 14.88 -11.21 -1.36
C THR A 5 14.61 -9.86 -2.05
N SER A 6 15.27 -9.59 -3.18
CA SER A 6 15.05 -8.36 -3.93
C SER A 6 13.57 -8.19 -4.28
N LEU A 7 13.08 -6.94 -4.27
CA LEU A 7 11.74 -6.65 -4.81
C LEU A 7 11.71 -6.97 -6.31
N PRO A 8 10.55 -7.38 -6.84
CA PRO A 8 10.38 -7.54 -8.28
C PRO A 8 10.70 -6.23 -9.02
N PRO A 9 11.30 -6.30 -10.22
CA PRO A 9 11.72 -5.10 -10.96
C PRO A 9 10.54 -4.26 -11.49
N LEU A 10 9.34 -4.85 -11.56
CA LEU A 10 8.14 -4.18 -12.08
C LEU A 10 6.99 -4.30 -11.08
N MET A 11 6.57 -3.16 -10.55
CA MET A 11 5.37 -3.00 -9.73
C MET A 11 4.33 -2.16 -10.48
N VAL A 12 3.08 -2.61 -10.50
CA VAL A 12 1.95 -1.87 -11.07
C VAL A 12 1.13 -1.20 -9.98
N ALA A 13 0.60 -0.01 -10.26
CA ALA A 13 -0.29 0.74 -9.37
C ALA A 13 -1.54 1.15 -10.15
N PRO A 14 -2.56 0.28 -10.25
CA PRO A 14 -3.64 0.45 -11.25
C PRO A 14 -4.69 1.48 -10.87
N ASN A 15 -4.82 1.89 -9.61
CA ASN A 15 -5.91 2.78 -9.21
C ASN A 15 -5.51 4.05 -8.47
N GLY A 16 -4.51 4.03 -7.57
CA GLY A 16 -4.18 5.22 -6.76
C GLY A 16 -5.36 5.66 -5.87
N ALA A 17 -5.28 6.87 -5.29
CA ALA A 17 -6.25 7.34 -4.29
C ALA A 17 -7.37 8.23 -4.85
N ARG A 18 -7.21 8.83 -6.02
CA ARG A 18 -8.08 9.93 -6.51
C ARG A 18 -8.97 9.54 -7.68
N LEU A 19 -8.42 8.88 -8.69
CA LEU A 19 -9.17 8.51 -9.89
C LEU A 19 -10.08 7.32 -9.65
N THR A 20 -11.21 7.29 -10.35
CA THR A 20 -12.22 6.24 -10.30
C THR A 20 -12.57 5.75 -11.71
N ASP A 21 -13.49 4.79 -11.81
CA ASP A 21 -14.05 4.32 -13.08
C ASP A 21 -14.90 5.39 -13.80
N ASP A 22 -15.28 6.47 -13.11
CA ASP A 22 -15.91 7.65 -13.74
C ASP A 22 -14.89 8.49 -14.54
N ASP A 23 -13.61 8.45 -14.14
CA ASP A 23 -12.51 9.12 -14.86
C ASP A 23 -12.01 8.26 -16.04
N HIS A 24 -11.88 6.96 -15.81
CA HIS A 24 -11.50 6.01 -16.85
C HIS A 24 -12.00 4.60 -16.50
N PRO A 25 -12.69 3.90 -17.42
CA PRO A 25 -13.38 2.63 -17.15
C PRO A 25 -12.45 1.47 -16.73
N ALA A 26 -11.15 1.58 -16.93
CA ALA A 26 -10.18 0.57 -16.52
C ALA A 26 -9.62 0.81 -15.11
N VAL A 27 -9.97 1.90 -14.42
CA VAL A 27 -9.56 2.13 -13.03
C VAL A 27 -10.35 1.21 -12.11
N PRO A 28 -9.71 0.24 -11.42
CA PRO A 28 -10.43 -0.69 -10.56
C PRO A 28 -10.76 -0.01 -9.22
N VAL A 29 -12.05 -0.02 -8.85
CA VAL A 29 -12.55 0.60 -7.61
C VAL A 29 -13.06 -0.43 -6.60
N THR A 30 -13.55 -1.59 -7.06
CA THR A 30 -14.01 -2.69 -6.21
C THR A 30 -12.94 -3.77 -6.06
N ILE A 31 -13.00 -4.55 -4.98
CA ILE A 31 -12.07 -5.67 -4.77
C ILE A 31 -12.08 -6.65 -5.95
N PRO A 32 -13.23 -7.11 -6.47
CA PRO A 32 -13.25 -7.95 -7.66
C PRO A 32 -12.57 -7.33 -8.89
N GLN A 33 -12.73 -6.01 -9.12
CA GLN A 33 -12.04 -5.32 -10.21
C GLN A 33 -10.52 -5.24 -9.99
N ILE A 34 -10.09 -5.01 -8.73
CA ILE A 34 -8.66 -5.02 -8.34
C ILE A 34 -8.06 -6.41 -8.62
N VAL A 35 -8.76 -7.47 -8.22
CA VAL A 35 -8.32 -8.86 -8.43
C VAL A 35 -8.21 -9.21 -9.92
N GLU A 36 -9.22 -8.85 -10.72
CA GLU A 36 -9.19 -9.09 -12.17
C GLU A 36 -8.05 -8.30 -12.86
N THR A 37 -7.82 -7.07 -12.42
CA THR A 37 -6.71 -6.25 -12.90
C THR A 37 -5.36 -6.88 -12.52
N ALA A 38 -5.23 -7.38 -11.29
CA ALA A 38 -4.03 -8.06 -10.83
C ALA A 38 -3.69 -9.30 -11.68
N ARG A 39 -4.71 -10.11 -12.05
CA ARG A 39 -4.52 -11.26 -12.95
C ARG A 39 -3.96 -10.84 -14.31
N LYS A 40 -4.52 -9.79 -14.91
CA LYS A 40 -4.07 -9.25 -16.19
C LYS A 40 -2.65 -8.72 -16.12
N CYS A 41 -2.31 -7.96 -15.06
CA CYS A 41 -0.99 -7.42 -14.85
C CYS A 41 0.05 -8.52 -14.61
N ALA A 42 -0.26 -9.53 -13.79
CA ALA A 42 0.61 -10.67 -13.55
C ALA A 42 0.85 -11.46 -14.85
N ALA A 43 -0.19 -11.71 -15.66
CA ALA A 43 -0.06 -12.37 -16.95
C ALA A 43 0.79 -11.56 -17.94
N ALA A 44 0.83 -10.24 -17.80
CA ALA A 44 1.68 -9.35 -18.60
C ALA A 44 3.12 -9.20 -18.05
N GLY A 45 3.45 -9.88 -16.94
CA GLY A 45 4.81 -9.91 -16.39
C GLY A 45 5.04 -8.99 -15.19
N ALA A 46 4.00 -8.39 -14.60
CA ALA A 46 4.17 -7.68 -13.33
C ALA A 46 4.55 -8.66 -12.21
N GLY A 47 5.56 -8.29 -11.42
CA GLY A 47 6.00 -9.06 -10.26
C GLY A 47 5.46 -8.52 -8.94
N ALA A 48 4.91 -7.31 -8.93
CA ALA A 48 4.33 -6.68 -7.75
C ALA A 48 3.12 -5.81 -8.11
N MET A 49 2.25 -5.57 -7.14
CA MET A 49 1.10 -4.67 -7.27
C MET A 49 0.93 -3.83 -6.01
N HIS A 50 0.83 -2.54 -6.21
CA HIS A 50 0.39 -1.55 -5.23
C HIS A 50 -1.11 -1.27 -5.44
N PHE A 51 -1.91 -1.26 -4.38
CA PHE A 51 -3.35 -1.08 -4.51
C PHE A 51 -3.95 -0.22 -3.40
N HIS A 52 -5.10 0.36 -3.72
CA HIS A 52 -5.94 1.15 -2.81
C HIS A 52 -7.33 0.53 -2.73
N VAL A 53 -7.88 0.40 -1.53
CA VAL A 53 -9.29 0.03 -1.33
C VAL A 53 -10.17 1.27 -1.30
N ARG A 54 -11.45 1.08 -1.62
CA ARG A 54 -12.45 2.15 -1.72
C ARG A 54 -13.68 1.80 -0.90
N ASP A 55 -14.36 2.81 -0.39
CA ASP A 55 -15.70 2.67 0.17
C ASP A 55 -16.80 2.57 -0.92
N ALA A 56 -18.05 2.43 -0.49
CA ALA A 56 -19.20 2.34 -1.41
C ALA A 56 -19.42 3.60 -2.27
N ALA A 57 -18.87 4.75 -1.85
CA ALA A 57 -18.88 6.00 -2.61
C ALA A 57 -17.66 6.16 -3.53
N LYS A 58 -16.88 5.07 -3.73
CA LYS A 58 -15.62 5.03 -4.49
C LYS A 58 -14.50 5.88 -3.89
N ALA A 59 -14.65 6.42 -2.68
CA ALA A 59 -13.63 7.20 -2.03
C ALA A 59 -12.54 6.30 -1.42
N HIS A 60 -11.28 6.74 -1.52
CA HIS A 60 -10.15 6.07 -0.87
C HIS A 60 -10.33 6.07 0.66
N ILE A 61 -10.12 4.91 1.30
CA ILE A 61 -10.19 4.77 2.76
C ILE A 61 -9.09 3.87 3.32
N LEU A 62 -8.70 4.15 4.57
CA LEU A 62 -7.79 3.33 5.35
C LEU A 62 -8.61 2.37 6.25
N ASP A 63 -9.28 1.40 5.62
CA ASP A 63 -10.12 0.40 6.31
C ASP A 63 -9.40 -0.94 6.45
N THR A 64 -9.30 -1.44 7.69
CA THR A 64 -8.61 -2.70 8.02
C THR A 64 -9.30 -3.92 7.40
N GLY A 65 -10.64 -3.95 7.42
CA GLY A 65 -11.43 -5.06 6.90
C GLY A 65 -11.27 -5.22 5.39
N LEU A 66 -11.48 -4.13 4.65
CA LEU A 66 -11.34 -4.12 3.19
C LEU A 66 -9.91 -4.41 2.73
N ASN A 67 -8.89 -3.91 3.45
CA ASN A 67 -7.50 -4.23 3.11
C ASN A 67 -7.18 -5.71 3.35
N ARG A 68 -7.66 -6.31 4.43
CA ARG A 68 -7.52 -7.75 4.69
C ARG A 68 -8.23 -8.59 3.64
N GLU A 69 -9.47 -8.22 3.27
CA GLU A 69 -10.25 -8.89 2.23
C GLU A 69 -9.53 -8.83 0.88
N ALA A 70 -9.09 -7.64 0.45
CA ALA A 70 -8.36 -7.46 -0.80
C ALA A 70 -7.07 -8.29 -0.82
N LEU A 71 -6.27 -8.28 0.26
CA LEU A 71 -5.05 -9.08 0.35
C LEU A 71 -5.34 -10.58 0.28
N ALA A 72 -6.39 -11.06 0.96
CA ALA A 72 -6.77 -12.47 0.95
C ALA A 72 -7.19 -12.93 -0.46
N GLU A 73 -8.04 -12.16 -1.14
CA GLU A 73 -8.48 -12.48 -2.50
C GLU A 73 -7.33 -12.41 -3.51
N LEU A 74 -6.48 -11.38 -3.41
CA LEU A 74 -5.30 -11.24 -4.26
C LEU A 74 -4.30 -12.38 -4.06
N ALA A 75 -4.03 -12.79 -2.81
CA ALA A 75 -3.13 -13.90 -2.52
C ALA A 75 -3.58 -15.23 -3.15
N VAL A 76 -4.89 -15.46 -3.22
CA VAL A 76 -5.48 -16.63 -3.89
C VAL A 76 -5.42 -16.49 -5.41
N ALA A 77 -5.74 -15.31 -5.93
CA ALA A 77 -5.88 -15.08 -7.37
C ALA A 77 -4.54 -15.01 -8.12
N VAL A 78 -3.51 -14.47 -7.47
CA VAL A 78 -2.17 -14.21 -8.03
C VAL A 78 -1.05 -14.55 -7.03
N PRO A 79 -0.88 -15.81 -6.65
CA PRO A 79 -0.04 -16.24 -5.52
C PRO A 79 1.45 -15.88 -5.66
N GLY A 80 1.91 -15.56 -6.87
CA GLY A 80 3.31 -15.15 -7.11
C GLY A 80 3.53 -13.64 -7.11
N LEU A 81 2.47 -12.83 -6.99
CA LEU A 81 2.55 -11.38 -7.05
C LEU A 81 2.88 -10.80 -5.66
N HIS A 82 3.94 -9.99 -5.56
CA HIS A 82 4.18 -9.24 -4.31
C HIS A 82 3.13 -8.15 -4.15
N LEU A 83 2.40 -8.20 -3.02
CA LEU A 83 1.31 -7.26 -2.74
C LEU A 83 1.77 -6.15 -1.81
N GLN A 84 1.49 -4.91 -2.18
CA GLN A 84 1.77 -3.73 -1.38
C GLN A 84 0.50 -2.93 -1.14
N MET A 85 0.13 -2.80 0.13
CA MET A 85 -0.98 -1.96 0.59
C MET A 85 -0.53 -0.51 0.70
N THR A 86 -1.43 0.43 0.40
CA THR A 86 -1.21 1.86 0.65
C THR A 86 -1.49 2.25 2.09
N THR A 87 -0.82 3.31 2.56
CA THR A 87 -1.23 4.10 3.74
C THR A 87 -1.45 5.57 3.38
N GLU A 88 -1.62 5.91 2.09
CA GLU A 88 -1.82 7.30 1.64
C GLU A 88 -2.97 7.96 2.39
N THR A 89 -2.70 9.13 2.98
CA THR A 89 -3.65 9.79 3.87
C THR A 89 -4.68 10.65 3.16
N VAL A 90 -4.37 11.10 1.94
CA VAL A 90 -5.17 12.05 1.12
C VAL A 90 -5.63 13.28 1.90
N GLY A 91 -4.89 13.66 2.95
CA GLY A 91 -5.24 14.79 3.83
C GLY A 91 -6.45 14.54 4.76
N ARG A 92 -6.93 13.28 4.85
CA ARG A 92 -8.08 12.88 5.72
C ARG A 92 -7.64 12.09 6.94
N TYR A 93 -6.48 11.47 6.88
CA TYR A 93 -5.92 10.60 7.91
C TYR A 93 -4.62 11.20 8.43
N GLY A 94 -4.16 10.71 9.57
CA GLY A 94 -2.90 11.11 10.16
C GLY A 94 -1.93 9.94 10.38
N PRO A 95 -0.74 10.21 10.93
CA PRO A 95 0.27 9.18 11.20
C PRO A 95 -0.24 8.02 12.06
N ASP A 96 -1.14 8.29 13.01
CA ASP A 96 -1.73 7.26 13.88
C ASP A 96 -2.61 6.29 13.10
N ASP A 97 -3.38 6.79 12.12
CA ASP A 97 -4.19 5.94 11.25
C ASP A 97 -3.32 5.05 10.37
N MET A 98 -2.23 5.60 9.83
CA MET A 98 -1.26 4.83 9.04
C MET A 98 -0.64 3.72 9.88
N ARG A 99 -0.15 4.04 11.10
CA ARG A 99 0.43 3.07 12.05
C ARG A 99 -0.58 2.00 12.45
N ARG A 100 -1.80 2.41 12.79
CA ARG A 100 -2.89 1.51 13.16
C ARG A 100 -3.21 0.54 12.03
N LEU A 101 -3.44 1.04 10.82
CA LEU A 101 -3.76 0.21 9.66
C LEU A 101 -2.67 -0.84 9.41
N ALA A 102 -1.40 -0.43 9.36
CA ALA A 102 -0.29 -1.35 9.11
C ALA A 102 -0.19 -2.43 10.19
N ARG A 103 -0.35 -2.06 11.48
CA ARG A 103 -0.31 -3.00 12.61
C ARG A 103 -1.49 -3.97 12.64
N GLU A 104 -2.68 -3.52 12.27
CA GLU A 104 -3.87 -4.35 12.27
C GLU A 104 -3.90 -5.30 11.06
N VAL A 105 -3.44 -4.86 9.89
CA VAL A 105 -3.47 -5.69 8.67
C VAL A 105 -2.26 -6.61 8.58
N VAL A 106 -1.06 -6.16 8.96
CA VAL A 106 0.22 -6.87 8.81
C VAL A 106 0.42 -7.34 7.37
N PRO A 107 0.48 -6.42 6.39
CA PRO A 107 0.57 -6.77 4.97
C PRO A 107 1.97 -7.29 4.61
N PRO A 108 2.14 -8.01 3.49
CA PRO A 108 3.46 -8.40 2.99
C PRO A 108 4.31 -7.18 2.55
N GLY A 109 3.68 -6.10 2.15
CA GLY A 109 4.32 -4.84 1.78
C GLY A 109 3.43 -3.64 2.05
N VAL A 110 4.03 -2.49 2.33
CA VAL A 110 3.34 -1.22 2.59
C VAL A 110 4.08 -0.06 1.94
N SER A 111 3.35 0.92 1.40
CA SER A 111 3.91 2.22 1.04
C SER A 111 3.64 3.24 2.14
N ILE A 112 4.61 4.09 2.43
CA ILE A 112 4.52 5.14 3.44
C ILE A 112 5.03 6.45 2.83
N GLY A 113 4.16 7.45 2.74
CA GLY A 113 4.55 8.82 2.43
C GLY A 113 5.32 9.42 3.61
N VAL A 114 6.60 9.71 3.42
CA VAL A 114 7.46 10.23 4.50
C VAL A 114 6.87 11.51 5.12
N PRO A 115 6.46 12.54 4.35
CA PRO A 115 5.88 13.74 4.93
C PRO A 115 4.48 13.52 5.52
N GLU A 116 3.78 12.46 5.15
CA GLU A 116 2.50 12.10 5.77
C GLU A 116 2.69 11.41 7.11
N MET A 117 3.72 10.56 7.23
CA MET A 117 4.07 9.87 8.47
C MET A 117 4.78 10.80 9.46
N ILE A 118 5.62 11.70 8.98
CA ILE A 118 6.45 12.61 9.79
C ILE A 118 6.20 14.06 9.34
N PRO A 119 4.99 14.61 9.59
CA PRO A 119 4.62 15.94 9.08
C PRO A 119 5.44 17.08 9.70
N SER A 120 6.08 16.84 10.85
CA SER A 120 7.01 17.79 11.47
C SER A 120 8.38 17.87 10.78
N GLY A 121 8.71 16.92 9.91
CA GLY A 121 10.05 16.73 9.35
C GLY A 121 11.07 16.20 10.35
N GLN A 122 10.67 15.94 11.60
CA GLN A 122 11.51 15.40 12.65
C GLN A 122 10.86 14.15 13.24
N PRO A 123 11.49 12.96 13.09
CA PRO A 123 10.90 11.72 13.58
C PRO A 123 10.83 11.70 15.11
N SER A 124 9.70 11.26 15.63
CA SER A 124 9.49 10.99 17.05
C SER A 124 10.01 9.61 17.45
N ALA A 125 10.07 9.35 18.75
CA ALA A 125 10.38 8.01 19.25
C ALA A 125 9.32 6.97 18.81
N GLU A 126 8.07 7.38 18.63
CA GLU A 126 6.99 6.52 18.15
C GLU A 126 7.17 6.18 16.66
N ASP A 127 7.60 7.14 15.84
CA ASP A 127 7.92 6.88 14.43
C ASP A 127 9.06 5.89 14.32
N ALA A 128 10.15 6.08 15.10
CA ALA A 128 11.26 5.14 15.13
C ALA A 128 10.80 3.73 15.56
N ALA A 129 10.00 3.63 16.63
CA ALA A 129 9.45 2.35 17.08
C ALA A 129 8.56 1.68 16.02
N PHE A 130 7.81 2.45 15.25
CA PHE A 130 6.98 1.92 14.17
C PHE A 130 7.83 1.35 13.02
N TYR A 131 8.86 2.06 12.58
CA TYR A 131 9.77 1.57 11.54
C TYR A 131 10.57 0.34 11.97
N HIS A 132 11.01 0.28 13.23
CA HIS A 132 11.62 -0.93 13.79
C HIS A 132 10.63 -2.11 13.78
N TRP A 133 9.39 -1.88 14.20
CA TRP A 133 8.35 -2.90 14.15
C TRP A 133 8.10 -3.41 12.73
N LEU A 134 8.05 -2.55 11.71
CA LEU A 134 7.91 -2.96 10.30
C LEU A 134 9.07 -3.87 9.88
N ALA A 135 10.30 -3.49 10.24
CA ALA A 135 11.49 -4.27 9.92
C ALA A 135 11.49 -5.63 10.63
N ASP A 136 11.19 -5.67 11.93
CA ASP A 136 11.15 -6.88 12.76
C ASP A 136 10.05 -7.84 12.31
N THR A 137 8.93 -7.32 11.83
CA THR A 137 7.81 -8.10 11.30
C THR A 137 8.08 -8.60 9.87
N GLY A 138 9.12 -8.07 9.20
CA GLY A 138 9.46 -8.43 7.82
C GLY A 138 8.56 -7.80 6.77
N ILE A 139 7.78 -6.78 7.13
CA ILE A 139 6.95 -6.02 6.19
C ILE A 139 7.86 -5.20 5.26
N ARG A 140 7.72 -5.41 3.96
CA ARG A 140 8.51 -4.67 2.97
C ARG A 140 7.97 -3.26 2.81
N THR A 141 8.77 -2.28 3.23
CA THR A 141 8.35 -0.88 3.27
C THR A 141 8.94 -0.12 2.09
N GLN A 142 8.07 0.54 1.31
CA GLN A 142 8.46 1.54 0.31
C GLN A 142 8.22 2.93 0.88
N HIS A 143 9.28 3.72 1.00
CA HIS A 143 9.19 5.12 1.39
C HIS A 143 8.92 5.97 0.16
N ILE A 144 7.88 6.81 0.21
CA ILE A 144 7.57 7.77 -0.84
C ILE A 144 8.04 9.14 -0.36
N CYS A 145 9.05 9.68 -1.08
CA CYS A 145 9.59 11.02 -0.84
C CYS A 145 9.10 11.90 -1.98
N TYR A 146 8.34 12.94 -1.67
CA TYR A 146 7.79 13.83 -2.69
C TYR A 146 8.78 14.94 -3.08
N GLU A 147 9.71 15.27 -2.18
CA GLU A 147 10.70 16.33 -2.35
C GLU A 147 12.07 15.87 -1.83
N PRO A 148 13.20 16.45 -2.32
CA PRO A 148 14.54 16.08 -1.87
C PRO A 148 14.75 16.25 -0.36
N GLU A 149 14.03 17.16 0.28
CA GLU A 149 14.05 17.42 1.72
C GLU A 149 13.58 16.23 2.55
N ASN A 150 12.72 15.38 1.99
CA ASN A 150 12.22 14.17 2.64
C ASN A 150 13.29 13.06 2.79
N LEU A 151 14.48 13.24 2.19
CA LEU A 151 15.61 12.30 2.25
C LEU A 151 16.65 12.66 3.32
N ARG A 152 16.43 13.72 4.14
CA ARG A 152 17.41 14.25 5.08
C ARG A 152 17.07 13.95 6.53
#